data_f00c333d1606024f235ceb02f2971014
#
_entry.id   f00c333d1606024f235ceb02f2971014
#
_cell.length_a   1.000
_cell.length_b   1.000
_cell.length_c   1.000
_cell.angle_alpha   90.00
_cell.angle_beta   90.00
_cell.angle_gamma   90.00
#
_symmetry.space_group_name_H-M   'P 1'
#
loop_
_entity.id
_entity.type
_entity.pdbx_description
1 polymer ?
#
loop_
_entity_poly.entity_id
_entity_poly.type
_entity_poly.pdbx_seq_one_letter_code
_entity_poly.pdbx_strand_id
1 'polypeptide(L)'
;MSISSLNRASSFQPSSSLSQLKPAAASAQGVAGASAQQPRNDLRRMLMTDSFEAGPSRPGGASGGGFETQLSQLVSQLSQLVKMLQTQSPAGLGQGAAPASSAAAPAHPTYNSDAGPGFGPPSAGSTEPAPANAPWLAKNNVGSPYNSNMQLIDESQKGQFKYTNTFTNKTNEPQTITLWNKTGENGNPNDGQNFDKSTPKTFTLQPGQSQVVAFDSNTSVAWAASKDGTAKPGANSGQTWGEATFANSGTGWSGFDTSQIAPAGHNGKMSITNEATGKTVTEANAWQTEKDDPALHDVGVPAGPLNLRTEIG
;
A
#
# COMPACT_ATOMS: atom_id res chain seq x y z
N MET A 1 49.67 13.72 47.71
CA MET A 1 50.67 14.62 47.17
C MET A 1 50.11 15.33 45.99
N SER A 2 50.01 16.67 46.20
CA SER A 2 49.53 17.66 45.20
C SER A 2 50.55 17.86 44.08
N ILE A 3 50.14 18.45 42.97
CA ILE A 3 50.62 19.66 42.27
C ILE A 3 50.09 19.62 40.85
N SER A 4 49.16 20.43 40.50
CA SER A 4 49.17 21.80 39.93
C SER A 4 49.32 21.89 38.41
N SER A 5 48.28 22.39 37.84
CA SER A 5 48.09 23.47 36.85
C SER A 5 49.21 23.84 35.86
N LEU A 6 48.84 24.04 34.62
CA LEU A 6 49.18 25.30 33.91
C LEU A 6 48.27 25.53 32.68
N ASN A 7 47.57 26.64 32.76
CA ASN A 7 46.87 27.37 31.72
C ASN A 7 47.83 27.93 30.66
N ARG A 8 47.42 27.95 29.37
CA ARG A 8 47.82 29.04 28.49
C ARG A 8 46.82 29.23 27.36
N ALA A 9 46.09 30.33 27.46
CA ALA A 9 45.33 30.93 26.38
C ALA A 9 46.30 31.65 25.40
N SER A 10 45.96 31.66 24.13
CA SER A 10 46.41 32.67 23.18
C SER A 10 45.34 32.93 22.15
N SER A 11 44.75 34.07 22.28
CA SER A 11 43.89 34.81 21.37
C SER A 11 44.69 35.36 20.19
N PHE A 12 44.16 35.27 18.98
CA PHE A 12 44.38 36.25 17.91
C PHE A 12 43.18 36.31 16.98
N GLN A 13 42.55 37.49 16.96
CA GLN A 13 41.76 38.11 15.88
C GLN A 13 42.44 39.45 15.62
N PRO A 14 42.03 40.26 14.59
CA PRO A 14 41.49 40.01 13.25
C PRO A 14 42.26 40.77 12.15
N SER A 15 41.90 40.61 10.89
CA SER A 15 42.11 41.69 9.90
C SER A 15 41.12 41.56 8.74
N SER A 16 40.34 42.60 8.61
CA SER A 16 39.46 42.94 7.50
C SER A 16 40.28 43.41 6.27
N SER A 17 39.81 43.10 5.07
CA SER A 17 39.81 44.08 3.97
C SER A 17 38.86 43.67 2.83
N LEU A 18 38.02 44.59 2.49
CA LEU A 18 37.15 44.69 1.31
C LEU A 18 37.93 44.58 0.00
N SER A 19 37.33 44.00 -1.01
CA SER A 19 37.32 44.54 -2.35
C SER A 19 36.12 44.08 -3.15
N GLN A 20 35.27 45.01 -3.51
CA GLN A 20 34.23 44.92 -4.50
C GLN A 20 34.84 44.72 -5.89
N LEU A 21 34.26 43.87 -6.70
CA LEU A 21 34.20 44.05 -8.18
C LEU A 21 32.98 43.29 -8.72
N LYS A 22 31.99 44.07 -9.15
CA LYS A 22 31.02 43.70 -10.16
C LYS A 22 31.56 44.21 -11.50
N PRO A 23 31.53 43.51 -12.62
CA PRO A 23 30.43 43.72 -13.53
C PRO A 23 30.06 42.56 -14.46
N ALA A 24 28.99 42.82 -15.17
CA ALA A 24 28.57 42.41 -16.49
C ALA A 24 27.77 41.10 -16.66
N ALA A 25 26.53 41.35 -17.04
CA ALA A 25 25.58 40.42 -17.64
C ALA A 25 26.10 39.78 -18.92
N ALA A 26 25.96 38.46 -19.01
CA ALA A 26 25.92 37.77 -20.28
C ALA A 26 24.72 36.79 -20.20
N SER A 27 23.74 37.06 -21.04
CA SER A 27 22.61 36.21 -21.32
C SER A 27 23.11 34.91 -21.97
N ALA A 28 22.93 33.81 -21.28
CA ALA A 28 22.96 32.47 -21.87
C ALA A 28 21.62 31.82 -21.63
N GLN A 29 20.90 31.54 -22.71
CA GLN A 29 19.71 30.71 -22.73
C GLN A 29 20.09 29.33 -22.21
N GLY A 30 19.68 29.01 -20.96
CA GLY A 30 19.83 27.71 -20.38
C GLY A 30 18.67 26.83 -20.79
N VAL A 31 19.04 25.71 -21.41
CA VAL A 31 18.15 24.57 -21.66
C VAL A 31 17.52 24.17 -20.35
N ALA A 32 16.18 24.13 -20.31
CA ALA A 32 15.43 23.67 -19.15
C ALA A 32 15.78 22.21 -18.84
N GLY A 33 16.58 21.99 -17.83
CA GLY A 33 16.79 20.68 -17.23
C GLY A 33 15.49 20.23 -16.60
N ALA A 34 14.88 19.18 -17.12
CA ALA A 34 13.75 18.52 -16.49
C ALA A 34 14.16 18.07 -15.09
N SER A 35 13.53 18.64 -14.09
CA SER A 35 13.82 18.34 -12.69
C SER A 35 13.38 16.92 -12.37
N ALA A 36 14.33 16.08 -12.01
CA ALA A 36 14.12 14.70 -11.53
C ALA A 36 13.36 14.62 -10.17
N GLN A 37 12.77 15.71 -9.71
CA GLN A 37 12.00 15.80 -8.45
C GLN A 37 10.50 15.55 -8.63
N GLN A 38 9.97 15.59 -9.85
CA GLN A 38 8.54 15.47 -10.08
C GLN A 38 7.97 14.08 -9.67
N PRO A 39 8.61 12.95 -9.98
CA PRO A 39 8.11 11.63 -9.57
C PRO A 39 8.07 11.43 -8.05
N ARG A 40 8.99 12.05 -7.31
CA ARG A 40 9.02 11.96 -5.83
C ARG A 40 7.88 12.71 -5.17
N ASN A 41 7.51 13.87 -5.73
CA ASN A 41 6.40 14.66 -5.22
C ASN A 41 5.04 14.01 -5.52
N ASP A 42 4.95 13.27 -6.61
CA ASP A 42 3.73 12.57 -7.00
C ASP A 42 3.53 11.29 -6.16
N LEU A 43 4.61 10.56 -5.89
CA LEU A 43 4.60 9.44 -4.94
C LEU A 43 4.21 9.93 -3.52
N ARG A 44 4.78 11.08 -3.11
CA ARG A 44 4.44 11.77 -1.88
C ARG A 44 2.95 12.05 -1.76
N ARG A 45 2.35 12.69 -2.78
CA ARG A 45 0.92 13.01 -2.76
C ARG A 45 0.06 11.76 -2.68
N MET A 46 0.50 10.68 -3.30
CA MET A 46 -0.22 9.42 -3.34
C MET A 46 -0.14 8.66 -2.02
N LEU A 47 1.01 8.67 -1.36
CA LEU A 47 1.18 8.13 -0.01
C LEU A 47 0.49 9.04 1.03
N MET A 48 0.49 10.36 0.80
CA MET A 48 -0.17 11.35 1.66
C MET A 48 -1.68 11.51 1.43
N THR A 49 -2.23 11.09 0.31
CA THR A 49 -3.70 11.06 0.11
C THR A 49 -4.35 10.05 1.06
N ASP A 50 -3.53 9.27 1.75
CA ASP A 50 -3.94 8.37 2.81
C ASP A 50 -4.22 9.08 4.16
N SER A 51 -3.79 10.31 4.30
CA SER A 51 -3.92 11.09 5.53
C SER A 51 -5.14 11.99 5.46
N PHE A 52 -6.25 11.54 6.04
CA PHE A 52 -7.37 12.34 6.56
C PHE A 52 -7.73 13.66 5.86
N GLU A 53 -8.48 13.63 4.76
CA GLU A 53 -9.49 14.64 4.57
C GLU A 53 -10.83 14.16 5.17
N ALA A 54 -10.97 14.32 6.47
CA ALA A 54 -12.27 14.49 7.08
C ALA A 54 -12.77 15.89 6.65
N GLY A 55 -13.26 15.98 5.43
CA GLY A 55 -13.94 17.19 4.95
C GLY A 55 -15.15 17.47 5.82
N PRO A 56 -15.42 18.72 6.18
CA PRO A 56 -16.58 19.08 6.99
C PRO A 56 -17.85 18.70 6.24
N SER A 57 -18.71 17.94 6.88
CA SER A 57 -20.07 17.65 6.45
C SER A 57 -20.81 18.91 6.10
N ARG A 58 -21.10 19.13 4.85
CA ARG A 58 -21.95 20.23 4.39
C ARG A 58 -23.40 19.73 4.28
N PRO A 59 -24.34 20.26 5.03
CA PRO A 59 -25.75 19.90 4.88
C PRO A 59 -26.39 20.68 3.75
N GLY A 60 -27.18 20.00 2.93
CA GLY A 60 -28.24 20.61 2.17
C GLY A 60 -28.15 20.55 0.65
N GLY A 61 -29.07 19.84 0.04
CA GLY A 61 -29.38 19.94 -1.38
C GLY A 61 -30.09 18.71 -1.93
N ALA A 62 -31.39 18.66 -1.76
CA ALA A 62 -32.26 17.63 -2.32
C ALA A 62 -32.32 17.71 -3.84
N SER A 63 -32.19 16.57 -4.52
CA SER A 63 -33.08 16.15 -5.65
C SER A 63 -32.59 14.77 -6.13
N GLY A 64 -33.33 13.74 -5.77
CA GLY A 64 -33.03 12.38 -6.19
C GLY A 64 -34.33 11.67 -6.54
N GLY A 65 -34.70 11.54 -7.75
CA GLY A 65 -35.81 10.72 -8.24
C GLY A 65 -35.43 9.72 -9.32
N GLY A 66 -34.12 9.65 -9.69
CA GLY A 66 -33.68 8.82 -10.82
C GLY A 66 -32.92 7.55 -10.46
N PHE A 67 -32.31 7.52 -9.30
CA PHE A 67 -31.35 6.44 -8.94
C PHE A 67 -32.06 5.15 -8.47
N GLU A 68 -33.17 5.29 -7.72
CA GLU A 68 -33.92 4.11 -7.23
C GLU A 68 -34.61 3.35 -8.38
N THR A 69 -35.05 4.06 -9.44
CA THR A 69 -35.67 3.41 -10.60
C THR A 69 -34.68 2.61 -11.44
N GLN A 70 -33.45 3.09 -11.58
CA GLN A 70 -32.38 2.36 -12.28
C GLN A 70 -31.89 1.14 -11.47
N LEU A 71 -31.80 1.26 -10.16
CA LEU A 71 -31.40 0.15 -9.28
C LEU A 71 -32.44 -0.98 -9.33
N SER A 72 -33.72 -0.64 -9.30
CA SER A 72 -34.84 -1.61 -9.41
C SER A 72 -34.83 -2.36 -10.75
N GLN A 73 -34.51 -1.69 -11.85
CA GLN A 73 -34.38 -2.33 -13.15
C GLN A 73 -33.21 -3.28 -13.23
N LEU A 74 -32.05 -2.91 -12.64
CA LEU A 74 -30.86 -3.77 -12.62
C LEU A 74 -31.10 -5.03 -11.81
N VAL A 75 -31.74 -4.93 -10.64
CA VAL A 75 -32.11 -6.06 -9.78
C VAL A 75 -33.06 -7.02 -10.49
N SER A 76 -34.02 -6.47 -11.27
CA SER A 76 -34.95 -7.27 -12.05
C SER A 76 -34.28 -8.04 -13.19
N GLN A 77 -33.31 -7.43 -13.88
CA GLN A 77 -32.54 -8.10 -14.94
C GLN A 77 -31.63 -9.19 -14.37
N LEU A 78 -31.01 -8.95 -13.21
CA LEU A 78 -30.16 -9.96 -12.54
C LEU A 78 -31.00 -11.17 -12.09
N SER A 79 -32.20 -10.94 -11.59
CA SER A 79 -33.13 -12.02 -11.18
C SER A 79 -33.60 -12.87 -12.36
N GLN A 80 -33.75 -12.29 -13.54
CA GLN A 80 -34.10 -13.02 -14.76
C GLN A 80 -32.91 -13.87 -15.25
N LEU A 81 -31.68 -13.35 -15.16
CA LEU A 81 -30.48 -14.09 -15.54
C LEU A 81 -30.26 -15.31 -14.65
N VAL A 82 -30.46 -15.18 -13.35
CA VAL A 82 -30.35 -16.29 -12.36
C VAL A 82 -31.41 -17.36 -12.64
N LYS A 83 -32.66 -16.99 -13.00
CA LYS A 83 -33.68 -17.96 -13.38
C LYS A 83 -33.36 -18.69 -14.68
N MET A 84 -32.70 -18.04 -15.63
CA MET A 84 -32.32 -18.68 -16.89
C MET A 84 -31.16 -19.67 -16.70
N LEU A 85 -30.24 -19.43 -15.76
CA LEU A 85 -29.18 -20.38 -15.42
C LEU A 85 -29.69 -21.62 -14.65
N GLN A 86 -30.76 -21.48 -13.85
CA GLN A 86 -31.34 -22.59 -13.10
C GLN A 86 -32.17 -23.58 -13.95
N THR A 87 -32.54 -23.22 -15.17
CA THR A 87 -33.34 -24.08 -16.07
C THR A 87 -32.53 -24.92 -17.05
N GLN A 88 -31.21 -24.84 -17.04
CA GLN A 88 -30.32 -25.67 -17.88
C GLN A 88 -29.48 -26.62 -17.03
N SER A 89 -30.13 -27.60 -16.41
CA SER A 89 -29.44 -28.79 -15.91
C SER A 89 -29.99 -30.03 -16.61
N PRO A 90 -29.22 -30.76 -17.43
CA PRO A 90 -29.59 -32.08 -17.85
C PRO A 90 -29.22 -33.10 -16.76
N ALA A 91 -30.19 -33.89 -16.35
CA ALA A 91 -30.01 -35.06 -15.51
C ALA A 91 -29.37 -36.20 -16.29
N GLY A 92 -28.46 -36.93 -15.64
CA GLY A 92 -27.91 -38.18 -16.22
C GLY A 92 -26.79 -38.81 -15.40
N LEU A 93 -27.13 -39.63 -14.44
CA LEU A 93 -26.60 -40.94 -14.00
C LEU A 93 -25.11 -41.31 -14.20
N GLY A 94 -24.49 -41.73 -13.07
CA GLY A 94 -23.30 -42.59 -13.08
C GLY A 94 -22.62 -42.67 -11.72
N GLN A 95 -22.87 -43.81 -11.00
CA GLN A 95 -22.20 -44.19 -9.76
C GLN A 95 -20.76 -44.60 -9.97
N GLY A 96 -19.89 -44.26 -9.03
CA GLY A 96 -18.76 -45.08 -8.61
C GLY A 96 -17.38 -44.52 -8.87
N ALA A 97 -16.75 -43.95 -7.82
CA ALA A 97 -15.38 -44.22 -7.39
C ALA A 97 -15.03 -43.30 -6.21
N ALA A 98 -14.33 -43.85 -5.21
CA ALA A 98 -13.95 -43.21 -3.97
C ALA A 98 -12.94 -42.04 -4.14
N PRO A 99 -12.76 -41.17 -3.11
CA PRO A 99 -12.36 -39.77 -3.29
C PRO A 99 -10.86 -39.62 -3.50
N ALA A 100 -10.49 -39.13 -4.64
CA ALA A 100 -9.25 -38.40 -4.78
C ALA A 100 -9.44 -37.04 -4.05
N SER A 101 -8.55 -36.68 -3.15
CA SER A 101 -8.53 -35.38 -2.52
C SER A 101 -8.53 -34.30 -3.60
N SER A 102 -9.68 -33.67 -3.81
CA SER A 102 -9.80 -32.54 -4.71
C SER A 102 -9.00 -31.39 -4.10
N ALA A 103 -7.88 -31.06 -4.70
CA ALA A 103 -7.32 -29.72 -4.57
C ALA A 103 -8.46 -28.74 -4.83
N ALA A 104 -8.78 -27.89 -3.87
CA ALA A 104 -9.80 -26.87 -4.02
C ALA A 104 -9.49 -26.08 -5.29
N ALA A 105 -10.43 -26.07 -6.25
CA ALA A 105 -10.30 -25.22 -7.43
C ALA A 105 -10.09 -23.79 -6.97
N PRO A 106 -9.17 -23.02 -7.61
CA PRO A 106 -8.95 -21.62 -7.25
C PRO A 106 -10.29 -20.88 -7.32
N ALA A 107 -10.62 -20.14 -6.28
CA ALA A 107 -11.92 -19.51 -6.10
C ALA A 107 -12.25 -18.46 -7.19
N HIS A 108 -11.32 -18.19 -8.12
CA HIS A 108 -11.45 -17.17 -9.16
C HIS A 108 -10.92 -17.66 -10.50
N PRO A 109 -11.54 -17.24 -11.61
CA PRO A 109 -10.95 -17.46 -12.92
C PRO A 109 -9.56 -16.78 -12.93
N THR A 110 -8.54 -17.54 -13.32
CA THR A 110 -7.17 -17.04 -13.42
C THR A 110 -7.11 -15.90 -14.41
N TYR A 111 -6.82 -14.71 -13.92
CA TYR A 111 -6.45 -13.57 -14.74
C TYR A 111 -4.94 -13.62 -14.99
N ASN A 112 -4.52 -13.42 -16.24
CA ASN A 112 -3.10 -13.31 -16.56
C ASN A 112 -2.64 -11.88 -16.26
N SER A 113 -2.08 -11.67 -15.07
CA SER A 113 -1.45 -10.43 -14.69
C SER A 113 0.04 -10.45 -15.03
N ASP A 114 0.58 -9.31 -15.44
CA ASP A 114 2.03 -9.11 -15.58
C ASP A 114 2.79 -9.27 -14.25
N ALA A 115 2.09 -9.13 -13.13
CA ALA A 115 2.67 -9.28 -11.80
C ALA A 115 2.86 -10.75 -11.39
N GLY A 116 2.14 -11.67 -12.02
CA GLY A 116 2.20 -13.11 -11.74
C GLY A 116 0.86 -13.80 -11.93
N PRO A 117 0.82 -15.14 -11.74
CA PRO A 117 -0.36 -15.94 -11.98
C PRO A 117 -1.40 -15.83 -10.83
N GLY A 118 -2.66 -16.15 -11.15
CA GLY A 118 -3.70 -16.46 -10.15
C GLY A 118 -4.40 -15.26 -9.52
N PHE A 119 -4.08 -14.03 -9.91
CA PHE A 119 -4.84 -12.84 -9.49
C PHE A 119 -6.22 -12.83 -10.15
N GLY A 120 -7.21 -12.25 -9.45
CA GLY A 120 -8.48 -11.89 -10.05
C GLY A 120 -8.33 -10.74 -11.06
N PRO A 121 -9.35 -10.47 -11.91
CA PRO A 121 -9.34 -9.32 -12.77
C PRO A 121 -9.12 -8.02 -11.98
N PRO A 122 -8.47 -7.00 -12.58
CA PRO A 122 -8.36 -5.69 -11.95
C PRO A 122 -9.74 -5.12 -11.63
N SER A 123 -9.84 -4.39 -10.53
CA SER A 123 -11.07 -3.70 -10.16
C SER A 123 -11.45 -2.64 -11.19
N ALA A 124 -12.75 -2.34 -11.31
CA ALA A 124 -13.26 -1.38 -12.27
C ALA A 124 -12.57 -0.01 -12.15
N GLY A 125 -12.13 0.52 -13.27
CA GLY A 125 -11.46 1.81 -13.37
C GLY A 125 -10.01 1.84 -12.88
N SER A 126 -9.45 0.76 -12.32
CA SER A 126 -8.05 0.71 -11.85
C SER A 126 -7.03 0.69 -13.00
N THR A 127 -7.46 0.36 -14.21
CA THR A 127 -6.63 0.37 -15.43
C THR A 127 -6.73 1.68 -16.22
N GLU A 128 -7.61 2.59 -15.81
CA GLU A 128 -7.76 3.89 -16.45
C GLU A 128 -6.54 4.77 -16.15
N PRO A 129 -5.95 5.43 -17.14
CA PRO A 129 -4.88 6.38 -16.91
C PRO A 129 -5.35 7.50 -15.98
N ALA A 130 -4.54 7.82 -14.98
CA ALA A 130 -4.78 9.02 -14.19
C ALA A 130 -4.54 10.28 -15.04
N PRO A 131 -5.20 11.41 -14.73
CA PRO A 131 -4.92 12.67 -15.39
C PRO A 131 -3.44 13.04 -15.27
N ALA A 132 -2.81 13.46 -16.36
CA ALA A 132 -1.37 13.77 -16.38
C ALA A 132 -0.97 14.87 -15.38
N ASN A 133 -1.90 15.78 -15.06
CA ASN A 133 -1.71 16.86 -14.07
C ASN A 133 -2.11 16.46 -12.64
N ALA A 134 -2.63 15.23 -12.46
CA ALA A 134 -3.08 14.74 -11.17
C ALA A 134 -2.88 13.20 -11.05
N PRO A 135 -1.64 12.69 -11.16
CA PRO A 135 -1.36 11.26 -11.17
C PRO A 135 -1.72 10.57 -9.84
N TRP A 136 -1.85 11.35 -8.76
CA TRP A 136 -2.31 10.85 -7.46
C TRP A 136 -3.80 10.47 -7.42
N LEU A 137 -4.58 10.84 -8.46
CA LEU A 137 -5.96 10.39 -8.61
C LEU A 137 -6.08 9.01 -9.28
N ALA A 138 -4.96 8.32 -9.52
CA ALA A 138 -4.96 6.95 -10.02
C ALA A 138 -5.78 6.07 -9.08
N LYS A 139 -6.72 5.32 -9.64
CA LYS A 139 -7.46 4.32 -8.88
C LYS A 139 -6.57 3.10 -8.67
N ASN A 140 -6.44 2.67 -7.42
CA ASN A 140 -5.68 1.47 -7.10
C ASN A 140 -6.48 0.21 -7.46
N ASN A 141 -5.76 -0.83 -7.84
CA ASN A 141 -6.33 -2.14 -8.06
C ASN A 141 -6.59 -2.82 -6.71
N VAL A 142 -7.84 -3.13 -6.43
CA VAL A 142 -8.27 -3.90 -5.26
C VAL A 142 -8.76 -5.31 -5.62
N GLY A 143 -8.63 -5.67 -6.89
CA GLY A 143 -9.10 -6.91 -7.46
C GLY A 143 -10.61 -7.02 -7.64
N SER A 144 -11.03 -8.04 -8.38
CA SER A 144 -12.43 -8.44 -8.53
C SER A 144 -12.51 -9.98 -8.48
N PRO A 145 -13.00 -10.56 -7.36
CA PRO A 145 -13.57 -9.91 -6.17
C PRO A 145 -12.53 -9.15 -5.34
N TYR A 146 -13.00 -8.33 -4.40
CA TYR A 146 -12.18 -7.55 -3.49
C TYR A 146 -11.11 -8.40 -2.79
N ASN A 147 -9.91 -7.88 -2.66
CA ASN A 147 -8.71 -8.56 -2.16
C ASN A 147 -8.12 -9.65 -3.09
N SER A 148 -8.66 -9.88 -4.30
CA SER A 148 -8.04 -10.82 -5.24
C SER A 148 -6.73 -10.32 -5.86
N ASN A 149 -6.37 -9.06 -5.62
CA ASN A 149 -5.07 -8.47 -5.94
C ASN A 149 -3.95 -8.83 -4.95
N MET A 150 -4.27 -9.61 -3.91
CA MET A 150 -3.33 -10.07 -2.88
C MET A 150 -3.47 -11.58 -2.72
N GLN A 151 -2.38 -12.33 -2.78
CA GLN A 151 -2.38 -13.79 -2.63
C GLN A 151 -1.38 -14.22 -1.57
N LEU A 152 -1.80 -15.12 -0.66
CA LEU A 152 -0.85 -15.85 0.18
C LEU A 152 -0.28 -16.99 -0.67
N ILE A 153 1.03 -17.05 -0.77
CA ILE A 153 1.74 -18.03 -1.59
C ILE A 153 2.82 -18.75 -0.78
N ASP A 154 3.25 -19.91 -1.28
CA ASP A 154 4.40 -20.60 -0.72
C ASP A 154 5.71 -19.88 -1.11
N GLU A 155 6.73 -19.95 -0.27
CA GLU A 155 8.06 -19.38 -0.55
C GLU A 155 8.63 -19.87 -1.89
N SER A 156 8.40 -21.14 -2.26
CA SER A 156 8.82 -21.74 -3.52
C SER A 156 8.20 -21.09 -4.77
N GLN A 157 7.08 -20.39 -4.61
CA GLN A 157 6.36 -19.70 -5.69
C GLN A 157 6.81 -18.24 -5.86
N LYS A 158 7.56 -17.68 -4.91
CA LYS A 158 7.94 -16.26 -4.87
C LYS A 158 8.54 -15.76 -6.18
N GLY A 159 9.39 -16.55 -6.81
CA GLY A 159 10.02 -16.21 -8.09
C GLY A 159 9.07 -16.10 -9.29
N GLN A 160 7.81 -16.48 -9.15
CA GLN A 160 6.79 -16.36 -10.20
C GLN A 160 6.10 -14.98 -10.18
N PHE A 161 6.37 -14.15 -9.16
CA PHE A 161 5.70 -12.87 -8.94
C PHE A 161 6.69 -11.72 -8.98
N LYS A 162 6.27 -10.60 -9.56
CA LYS A 162 7.07 -9.36 -9.60
C LYS A 162 7.07 -8.61 -8.27
N TYR A 163 5.97 -8.71 -7.53
CA TYR A 163 5.74 -7.93 -6.31
C TYR A 163 5.37 -8.85 -5.18
N THR A 164 6.22 -8.89 -4.16
CA THR A 164 6.00 -9.74 -2.99
C THR A 164 6.39 -9.02 -1.71
N ASN A 165 5.80 -9.45 -0.59
CA ASN A 165 6.28 -9.12 0.75
C ASN A 165 6.33 -10.38 1.61
N THR A 166 7.47 -10.69 2.16
CA THR A 166 7.66 -11.80 3.11
C THR A 166 7.52 -11.27 4.52
N PHE A 167 6.44 -11.63 5.19
CA PHE A 167 6.17 -11.26 6.58
C PHE A 167 6.79 -12.29 7.51
N THR A 168 7.55 -11.86 8.51
CA THR A 168 8.20 -12.72 9.49
C THR A 168 7.90 -12.25 10.90
N ASN A 169 7.42 -13.15 11.77
CA ASN A 169 7.24 -12.87 13.18
C ASN A 169 8.57 -13.08 13.94
N LYS A 170 9.15 -12.00 14.45
CA LYS A 170 10.37 -12.01 15.28
C LYS A 170 10.07 -11.95 16.77
N THR A 171 8.81 -11.90 17.16
CA THR A 171 8.40 -11.92 18.57
C THR A 171 8.37 -13.35 19.11
N ASN A 172 8.20 -13.46 20.43
CA ASN A 172 8.03 -14.75 21.12
C ASN A 172 6.57 -15.21 21.23
N GLU A 173 5.62 -14.41 20.67
CA GLU A 173 4.19 -14.67 20.73
C GLU A 173 3.61 -14.78 19.33
N PRO A 174 2.52 -15.53 19.12
CA PRO A 174 1.82 -15.53 17.84
C PRO A 174 1.36 -14.12 17.44
N GLN A 175 1.58 -13.74 16.19
CA GLN A 175 1.16 -12.46 15.62
C GLN A 175 0.13 -12.68 14.52
N THR A 176 -1.02 -12.08 14.63
CA THR A 176 -2.00 -12.01 13.54
C THR A 176 -1.76 -10.73 12.76
N ILE A 177 -1.48 -10.88 11.48
CA ILE A 177 -1.31 -9.76 10.57
C ILE A 177 -2.65 -9.43 9.94
N THR A 178 -3.07 -8.17 10.03
CA THR A 178 -4.13 -7.61 9.22
C THR A 178 -3.50 -6.87 8.05
N LEU A 179 -3.92 -7.21 6.84
CA LEU A 179 -3.46 -6.63 5.57
C LEU A 179 -4.68 -6.14 4.80
N TRP A 180 -4.68 -4.91 4.34
CA TRP A 180 -5.82 -4.31 3.66
C TRP A 180 -5.41 -3.45 2.46
N ASN A 181 -6.27 -3.38 1.46
CA ASN A 181 -6.16 -2.36 0.42
C ASN A 181 -6.45 -0.98 1.03
N LYS A 182 -5.74 0.06 0.60
CA LYS A 182 -6.04 1.44 1.03
C LYS A 182 -7.42 1.88 0.53
N THR A 183 -7.75 1.56 -0.72
CA THR A 183 -9.10 1.77 -1.26
C THR A 183 -10.06 0.72 -0.70
N GLY A 184 -11.21 1.17 -0.22
CA GLY A 184 -12.24 0.31 0.36
C GLY A 184 -12.97 -0.56 -0.64
N GLU A 185 -13.71 -1.57 -0.14
CA GLU A 185 -14.56 -2.45 -0.94
C GLU A 185 -15.67 -1.69 -1.67
N ASN A 186 -16.09 -0.54 -1.12
CA ASN A 186 -17.02 0.40 -1.72
C ASN A 186 -16.38 1.33 -2.77
N GLY A 187 -15.08 1.20 -3.03
CA GLY A 187 -14.33 2.04 -3.97
C GLY A 187 -13.92 3.41 -3.42
N ASN A 188 -14.20 3.71 -2.16
CA ASN A 188 -13.79 4.97 -1.55
C ASN A 188 -12.31 4.92 -1.12
N PRO A 189 -11.54 6.00 -1.33
CA PRO A 189 -10.20 6.13 -0.77
C PRO A 189 -10.23 5.97 0.76
N ASN A 190 -9.21 5.35 1.33
CA ASN A 190 -9.00 5.20 2.78
C ASN A 190 -10.05 4.38 3.55
N ASP A 191 -11.13 3.90 2.91
CA ASP A 191 -12.12 3.05 3.59
C ASP A 191 -11.63 1.60 3.77
N GLY A 192 -10.53 1.22 3.13
CA GLY A 192 -9.92 -0.10 3.32
C GLY A 192 -9.39 -0.33 4.73
N GLN A 193 -8.96 0.71 5.42
CA GLN A 193 -8.50 0.67 6.83
C GLN A 193 -9.64 0.53 7.84
N ASN A 194 -10.88 0.75 7.41
CA ASN A 194 -12.08 0.67 8.24
C ASN A 194 -12.71 -0.72 8.10
N PHE A 195 -12.39 -1.63 9.01
CA PHE A 195 -12.79 -3.04 8.93
C PHE A 195 -14.29 -3.29 9.21
N ASP A 196 -15.05 -2.25 9.46
CA ASP A 196 -16.52 -2.24 9.43
C ASP A 196 -17.09 -1.98 8.02
N LYS A 197 -16.29 -1.43 7.10
CA LYS A 197 -16.67 -1.11 5.72
C LYS A 197 -15.98 -1.99 4.67
N SER A 198 -14.84 -2.55 5.01
CA SER A 198 -13.99 -3.31 4.09
C SER A 198 -13.34 -4.49 4.81
N THR A 199 -13.34 -5.65 4.16
CA THR A 199 -12.79 -6.87 4.73
C THR A 199 -11.28 -6.90 4.57
N PRO A 200 -10.47 -6.94 5.65
CA PRO A 200 -9.04 -7.14 5.52
C PRO A 200 -8.72 -8.61 5.21
N LYS A 201 -7.52 -8.85 4.67
CA LYS A 201 -6.93 -10.19 4.62
C LYS A 201 -6.15 -10.43 5.91
N THR A 202 -6.24 -11.63 6.48
CA THR A 202 -5.55 -11.97 7.74
C THR A 202 -4.83 -13.30 7.65
N PHE A 203 -3.72 -13.40 8.38
CA PHE A 203 -3.01 -14.65 8.63
C PHE A 203 -2.26 -14.54 9.96
N THR A 204 -2.04 -15.70 10.61
CA THR A 204 -1.34 -15.74 11.90
C THR A 204 0.01 -16.43 11.72
N LEU A 205 1.05 -15.80 12.26
CA LEU A 205 2.42 -16.29 12.28
C LEU A 205 2.82 -16.72 13.68
N GLN A 206 3.24 -17.95 13.87
CA GLN A 206 3.89 -18.38 15.09
C GLN A 206 5.28 -17.73 15.23
N PRO A 207 5.89 -17.68 16.42
CA PRO A 207 7.25 -17.20 16.60
C PRO A 207 8.22 -17.80 15.56
N GLY A 208 8.94 -16.95 14.84
CA GLY A 208 9.87 -17.31 13.79
C GLY A 208 9.26 -17.74 12.46
N GLN A 209 7.94 -17.84 12.36
CA GLN A 209 7.26 -18.23 11.12
C GLN A 209 7.20 -17.07 10.12
N SER A 210 7.19 -17.42 8.83
CA SER A 210 7.04 -16.46 7.72
C SER A 210 5.89 -16.85 6.81
N GLN A 211 5.30 -15.83 6.14
CA GLN A 211 4.31 -15.97 5.07
C GLN A 211 4.65 -15.00 3.94
N VAL A 212 4.68 -15.49 2.72
CA VAL A 212 4.82 -14.64 1.52
C VAL A 212 3.44 -14.23 1.03
N VAL A 213 3.30 -12.94 0.73
CA VAL A 213 2.13 -12.38 0.04
C VAL A 213 2.59 -11.82 -1.29
N ALA A 214 1.93 -12.22 -2.37
CA ALA A 214 2.12 -11.67 -3.70
C ALA A 214 1.05 -10.62 -3.99
N PHE A 215 1.42 -9.59 -4.75
CA PHE A 215 0.57 -8.44 -5.08
C PHE A 215 0.47 -8.26 -6.58
N ASP A 216 -0.72 -7.87 -7.05
CA ASP A 216 -0.92 -7.47 -8.43
C ASP A 216 -0.42 -6.04 -8.67
N SER A 217 -0.22 -5.69 -9.94
CA SER A 217 0.14 -4.33 -10.34
C SER A 217 -0.91 -3.32 -9.92
N ASN A 218 -0.49 -2.08 -9.67
CA ASN A 218 -1.30 -0.96 -9.22
C ASN A 218 -2.01 -1.22 -7.87
N THR A 219 -1.41 -2.03 -7.01
CA THR A 219 -1.92 -2.34 -5.67
C THR A 219 -1.31 -1.39 -4.65
N SER A 220 -2.16 -0.76 -3.83
CA SER A 220 -1.74 0.05 -2.67
C SER A 220 -2.34 -0.54 -1.42
N VAL A 221 -1.49 -0.94 -0.48
CA VAL A 221 -1.86 -1.71 0.71
C VAL A 221 -1.20 -1.15 1.96
N ALA A 222 -1.82 -1.45 3.09
CA ALA A 222 -1.21 -1.27 4.39
C ALA A 222 -1.42 -2.52 5.25
N TRP A 223 -0.63 -2.66 6.31
CA TRP A 223 -0.70 -3.79 7.24
C TRP A 223 -0.25 -3.40 8.63
N ALA A 224 -0.71 -4.16 9.61
CA ALA A 224 -0.26 -4.07 10.98
C ALA A 224 -0.33 -5.45 11.66
N ALA A 225 0.44 -5.63 12.74
CA ALA A 225 0.12 -6.66 13.71
C ALA A 225 -1.20 -6.27 14.38
N SER A 226 -2.19 -7.17 14.37
CA SER A 226 -3.48 -6.93 15.01
C SER A 226 -3.31 -6.76 16.51
N LYS A 227 -3.85 -5.69 17.07
CA LYS A 227 -3.72 -5.37 18.50
C LYS A 227 -4.40 -6.38 19.43
N ASP A 228 -5.34 -7.17 18.93
CA ASP A 228 -6.14 -8.13 19.69
C ASP A 228 -6.21 -9.52 19.03
N GLY A 229 -5.38 -9.76 18.02
CA GLY A 229 -5.35 -11.02 17.27
C GLY A 229 -6.57 -11.27 16.40
N THR A 230 -7.39 -10.25 16.12
CA THR A 230 -8.62 -10.35 15.32
C THR A 230 -8.57 -9.44 14.08
N ALA A 231 -9.59 -9.55 13.23
CA ALA A 231 -9.85 -8.65 12.10
C ALA A 231 -11.07 -7.74 12.36
N LYS A 232 -11.44 -7.55 13.62
CA LYS A 232 -12.57 -6.69 13.99
C LYS A 232 -12.25 -5.22 13.73
N PRO A 233 -13.27 -4.36 13.60
CA PRO A 233 -13.08 -2.92 13.49
C PRO A 233 -12.14 -2.37 14.57
N GLY A 234 -11.12 -1.62 14.16
CA GLY A 234 -10.13 -1.04 15.05
C GLY A 234 -8.98 -1.95 15.49
N ALA A 235 -8.90 -3.20 14.99
CA ALA A 235 -7.79 -4.13 15.32
C ALA A 235 -6.42 -3.59 14.87
N ASN A 236 -6.38 -2.75 13.83
CA ASN A 236 -5.20 -2.06 13.31
C ASN A 236 -4.90 -0.73 14.02
N SER A 237 -5.84 -0.20 14.80
CA SER A 237 -5.71 1.12 15.42
C SER A 237 -4.65 1.15 16.52
N GLY A 238 -3.85 2.22 16.54
CA GLY A 238 -2.78 2.43 17.52
C GLY A 238 -1.52 1.60 17.27
N GLN A 239 -1.51 0.77 16.23
CA GLN A 239 -0.36 -0.02 15.83
C GLN A 239 0.51 0.74 14.83
N THR A 240 1.82 0.49 14.79
CA THR A 240 2.67 0.93 13.68
C THR A 240 2.20 0.23 12.41
N TRP A 241 1.91 1.00 11.36
CA TRP A 241 1.53 0.47 10.06
C TRP A 241 2.74 0.37 9.14
N GLY A 242 2.79 -0.69 8.35
CA GLY A 242 3.61 -0.75 7.15
C GLY A 242 2.72 -0.46 5.95
N GLU A 243 3.27 0.20 4.95
CA GLU A 243 2.55 0.63 3.76
C GLU A 243 3.38 0.35 2.51
N ALA A 244 2.73 -0.03 1.42
CA ALA A 244 3.39 -0.18 0.14
C ALA A 244 2.43 0.04 -1.02
N THR A 245 3.00 0.57 -2.10
CA THR A 245 2.34 0.65 -3.41
C THR A 245 3.20 -0.04 -4.43
N PHE A 246 2.61 -0.93 -5.22
CA PHE A 246 3.27 -1.71 -6.25
C PHE A 246 2.83 -1.25 -7.63
N ALA A 247 3.77 -0.76 -8.44
CA ALA A 247 3.56 -0.33 -9.83
C ALA A 247 2.33 0.56 -10.01
N ASN A 248 2.32 1.71 -9.34
CA ASN A 248 1.22 2.67 -9.48
C ASN A 248 1.02 3.09 -10.94
N SER A 249 -0.20 2.96 -11.45
CA SER A 249 -0.52 3.25 -12.85
C SER A 249 -0.39 4.74 -13.22
N GLY A 250 -0.53 5.64 -12.23
CA GLY A 250 -0.40 7.08 -12.46
C GLY A 250 1.03 7.58 -12.50
N THR A 251 1.93 6.96 -11.74
CA THR A 251 3.33 7.40 -11.62
C THR A 251 4.33 6.44 -12.26
N GLY A 252 3.96 5.17 -12.44
CA GLY A 252 4.85 4.09 -12.87
C GLY A 252 5.84 3.65 -11.79
N TRP A 253 5.72 4.16 -10.56
CA TRP A 253 6.62 3.87 -9.44
C TRP A 253 5.99 2.93 -8.44
N SER A 254 6.85 2.26 -7.70
CA SER A 254 6.52 1.58 -6.44
C SER A 254 7.09 2.35 -5.27
N GLY A 255 6.66 2.02 -4.04
CA GLY A 255 7.22 2.62 -2.85
C GLY A 255 6.77 1.89 -1.60
N PHE A 256 7.45 2.16 -0.49
CA PHE A 256 7.08 1.63 0.82
C PHE A 256 7.58 2.55 1.93
N ASP A 257 6.88 2.51 3.05
CA ASP A 257 7.19 3.25 4.26
C ASP A 257 6.57 2.60 5.49
N THR A 258 6.76 3.26 6.64
CA THR A 258 6.04 2.98 7.88
C THR A 258 5.31 4.24 8.34
N SER A 259 4.15 4.08 8.96
CA SER A 259 3.30 5.17 9.42
C SER A 259 2.84 4.97 10.87
N GLN A 260 2.85 6.06 11.62
CA GLN A 260 2.30 6.20 12.97
C GLN A 260 1.28 7.34 13.06
N ILE A 261 0.85 7.87 11.90
CA ILE A 261 -0.23 8.87 11.82
C ILE A 261 -1.55 8.19 12.21
N ALA A 262 -2.31 8.80 13.10
CA ALA A 262 -3.61 8.25 13.54
C ALA A 262 -4.55 7.98 12.35
N PRO A 263 -5.26 6.83 12.31
CA PRO A 263 -5.50 5.84 13.38
C PRO A 263 -4.35 4.85 13.62
N ALA A 264 -3.26 4.84 12.86
CA ALA A 264 -2.03 4.18 13.24
C ALA A 264 -1.50 4.75 14.56
N GLY A 265 -0.42 4.19 15.09
CA GLY A 265 0.17 4.65 16.33
C GLY A 265 1.51 3.98 16.61
N HIS A 266 1.94 4.04 17.85
CA HIS A 266 3.30 3.69 18.24
C HIS A 266 3.46 2.28 18.81
N ASN A 267 2.40 1.45 18.78
CA ASN A 267 2.50 0.09 19.28
C ASN A 267 3.11 -0.85 18.25
N GLY A 268 4.00 -1.73 18.72
CA GLY A 268 4.70 -2.72 17.89
C GLY A 268 5.89 -2.13 17.15
N LYS A 269 6.87 -2.99 16.94
CA LYS A 269 8.05 -2.71 16.13
C LYS A 269 7.89 -3.35 14.77
N MET A 270 8.35 -2.67 13.75
CA MET A 270 8.28 -3.14 12.38
C MET A 270 9.49 -2.66 11.58
N SER A 271 10.03 -3.52 10.74
CA SER A 271 10.97 -3.11 9.70
C SER A 271 10.49 -3.62 8.35
N ILE A 272 10.67 -2.81 7.30
CA ILE A 272 10.38 -3.17 5.92
C ILE A 272 11.65 -2.96 5.10
N THR A 273 12.13 -4.02 4.48
CA THR A 273 13.37 -4.00 3.70
C THR A 273 13.09 -4.36 2.25
N ASN A 274 13.60 -3.55 1.32
CA ASN A 274 13.69 -3.94 -0.09
C ASN A 274 14.83 -4.97 -0.24
N GLU A 275 14.51 -6.21 -0.60
CA GLU A 275 15.48 -7.31 -0.66
C GLU A 275 16.57 -7.11 -1.70
N ALA A 276 16.26 -6.39 -2.80
CA ALA A 276 17.24 -6.16 -3.86
C ALA A 276 18.28 -5.11 -3.49
N THR A 277 17.92 -4.10 -2.68
CA THR A 277 18.80 -2.96 -2.36
C THR A 277 19.25 -2.93 -0.92
N GLY A 278 18.62 -3.69 -0.03
CA GLY A 278 18.84 -3.65 1.41
C GLY A 278 18.29 -2.38 2.10
N LYS A 279 17.62 -1.50 1.35
CA LYS A 279 17.07 -0.27 1.94
C LYS A 279 15.91 -0.61 2.87
N THR A 280 15.98 -0.08 4.09
CA THR A 280 15.07 -0.44 5.17
C THR A 280 14.41 0.80 5.76
N VAL A 281 13.12 0.71 6.09
CA VAL A 281 12.36 1.62 6.94
C VAL A 281 11.92 0.88 8.20
N THR A 282 11.78 1.62 9.31
CA THR A 282 11.39 1.05 10.61
C THR A 282 10.41 2.02 11.31
N GLU A 283 9.91 1.61 12.47
CA GLU A 283 9.12 2.51 13.33
C GLU A 283 9.88 3.79 13.74
N ALA A 284 11.22 3.77 13.71
CA ALA A 284 12.03 4.93 14.09
C ALA A 284 12.02 6.04 13.04
N ASN A 285 11.78 5.70 11.77
CA ASN A 285 11.63 6.67 10.69
C ASN A 285 10.23 6.65 10.07
N ALA A 286 9.24 6.20 10.85
CA ALA A 286 7.84 6.23 10.44
C ALA A 286 7.31 7.66 10.36
N TRP A 287 6.36 7.88 9.45
CA TRP A 287 5.58 9.10 9.41
C TRP A 287 4.89 9.37 10.75
N GLN A 288 5.04 10.55 11.30
CA GLN A 288 4.39 10.97 12.55
C GLN A 288 3.24 11.94 12.29
N THR A 289 3.39 12.77 11.27
CA THR A 289 2.39 13.76 10.85
C THR A 289 2.39 13.90 9.33
N GLU A 290 1.29 14.39 8.77
CA GLU A 290 1.16 14.72 7.34
C GLU A 290 2.16 15.80 6.84
N LYS A 291 2.82 16.48 7.77
CA LYS A 291 3.76 17.57 7.46
C LYS A 291 5.21 17.14 7.45
N ASP A 292 5.48 15.89 7.77
CA ASP A 292 6.85 15.39 7.79
C ASP A 292 7.46 15.39 6.37
N ASP A 293 8.77 15.46 6.29
CA ASP A 293 9.45 15.45 4.99
C ASP A 293 9.47 14.03 4.40
N PRO A 294 8.81 13.79 3.27
CA PRO A 294 8.77 12.47 2.64
C PRO A 294 10.15 11.88 2.35
N ALA A 295 11.15 12.72 2.11
CA ALA A 295 12.50 12.24 1.81
C ALA A 295 13.15 11.49 2.98
N LEU A 296 12.60 11.67 4.20
CA LEU A 296 13.07 11.02 5.42
C LEU A 296 12.29 9.73 5.74
N HIS A 297 11.11 9.56 5.15
CA HIS A 297 10.17 8.50 5.49
C HIS A 297 9.92 7.53 4.33
N ASP A 298 9.79 8.04 3.11
CA ASP A 298 9.44 7.23 1.94
C ASP A 298 10.64 6.61 1.24
N VAL A 299 10.45 5.39 0.77
CA VAL A 299 11.38 4.73 -0.16
C VAL A 299 10.68 4.57 -1.51
N GLY A 300 10.95 5.50 -2.43
CA GLY A 300 10.53 5.36 -3.81
C GLY A 300 11.39 4.34 -4.56
N VAL A 301 10.74 3.47 -5.36
CA VAL A 301 11.37 2.44 -6.19
C VAL A 301 10.94 2.63 -7.63
N PRO A 302 11.88 2.74 -8.60
CA PRO A 302 11.53 2.84 -10.02
C PRO A 302 10.77 1.62 -10.52
N ALA A 303 10.18 1.73 -11.70
CA ALA A 303 9.50 0.61 -12.36
C ALA A 303 10.37 -0.65 -12.39
N GLY A 304 9.78 -1.78 -12.07
CA GLY A 304 10.44 -3.08 -12.00
C GLY A 304 9.93 -3.92 -10.83
N PRO A 305 10.43 -5.15 -10.67
CA PRO A 305 10.07 -6.01 -9.55
C PRO A 305 10.41 -5.36 -8.20
N LEU A 306 9.55 -5.59 -7.21
CA LEU A 306 9.78 -5.16 -5.83
C LEU A 306 9.44 -6.31 -4.88
N ASN A 307 10.48 -6.85 -4.25
CA ASN A 307 10.35 -7.87 -3.21
C ASN A 307 10.72 -7.24 -1.87
N LEU A 308 9.75 -7.23 -0.97
CA LEU A 308 9.89 -6.69 0.37
C LEU A 308 10.01 -7.82 1.38
N ARG A 309 10.65 -7.52 2.50
CA ARG A 309 10.63 -8.31 3.72
C ARG A 309 10.17 -7.42 4.86
N THR A 310 9.07 -7.81 5.51
CA THR A 310 8.55 -7.17 6.72
C THR A 310 8.85 -8.05 7.93
N GLU A 311 9.53 -7.51 8.92
CA GLU A 311 9.77 -8.17 10.20
C GLU A 311 8.95 -7.47 11.28
N ILE A 312 8.17 -8.26 12.03
CA ILE A 312 7.38 -7.83 13.19
C ILE A 312 8.16 -8.22 14.45
N GLY A 313 8.52 -7.22 15.28
CA GLY A 313 9.39 -7.42 16.44
C GLY A 313 9.00 -6.62 17.65
#